data_2892653fa86f0e60d98b86d8dbce5ae3
#
_entry.id   2892653fa86f0e60d98b86d8dbce5ae3
#
_cell.length_a   1.000
_cell.length_b   1.000
_cell.length_c   1.000
_cell.angle_alpha   90.00
_cell.angle_beta   90.00
_cell.angle_gamma   90.00
#
_symmetry.space_group_name_H-M   'P 1'
#
loop_
_entity.id
_entity.type
_entity.pdbx_description
1 polymer ?
#
loop_
_entity_poly.entity_id
_entity_poly.type
_entity_poly.pdbx_seq_one_letter_code
_entity_poly.pdbx_strand_id
1 'polypeptide(L)'
;LRAVTEFALQNLEHRYLTPDADLKNRRVLFALAADEGGMDASTLALLRRLRTERGAMTGSVGAVIADGAGELYTKQLAQDMVFAANLAGCAFPGKPLLEGTGSLYNQHILAQRRGLSLEETYFVRARELAERLERFTPPTFRRPQLLVLHSSEQGRSGTLWMGQEVCRRLADACDIATVSLQNGTIHDCRGCSYKTCLHFAENGDCFYGGAIAETVLPAIRDCDAMLFLCPNYNDAVSANISALFN
;
A
#
# COMPACT_ATOMS: atom_id res chain seq x y z
N LEU A 1 -6.47 -3.63 20.51
CA LEU A 1 -6.33 -4.58 19.40
C LEU A 1 -7.36 -5.72 19.43
N ARG A 2 -7.46 -6.49 20.53
CA ARG A 2 -8.36 -7.66 20.59
C ARG A 2 -9.82 -7.28 20.32
N ALA A 3 -10.35 -6.28 20.99
CA ALA A 3 -11.74 -5.85 20.82
C ALA A 3 -12.06 -5.42 19.37
N VAL A 4 -11.17 -4.64 18.73
CA VAL A 4 -11.37 -4.21 17.35
C VAL A 4 -11.27 -5.37 16.35
N THR A 5 -10.40 -6.34 16.61
CA THR A 5 -10.27 -7.54 15.77
C THR A 5 -11.50 -8.44 15.89
N GLU A 6 -11.97 -8.70 17.11
CA GLU A 6 -13.21 -9.46 17.36
C GLU A 6 -14.42 -8.79 16.69
N PHE A 7 -14.55 -7.47 16.80
CA PHE A 7 -15.59 -6.71 16.14
C PHE A 7 -15.50 -6.79 14.61
N ALA A 8 -14.31 -6.70 14.06
CA ALA A 8 -14.08 -6.79 12.62
C ALA A 8 -14.48 -8.16 12.05
N LEU A 9 -14.26 -9.22 12.81
CA LEU A 9 -14.49 -10.62 12.40
C LEU A 9 -15.84 -11.19 12.87
N GLN A 10 -16.65 -10.44 13.58
CA GLN A 10 -17.88 -10.89 14.26
C GLN A 10 -18.82 -11.73 13.38
N ASN A 11 -18.91 -11.44 12.08
CA ASN A 11 -19.79 -12.13 11.14
C ASN A 11 -19.03 -13.00 10.11
N LEU A 12 -17.76 -13.26 10.37
CA LEU A 12 -16.91 -14.05 9.48
C LEU A 12 -16.44 -15.31 10.21
N GLU A 13 -16.48 -16.45 9.53
CA GLU A 13 -15.86 -17.66 10.04
C GLU A 13 -14.34 -17.46 10.11
N HIS A 14 -13.76 -17.58 11.29
CA HIS A 14 -12.34 -17.33 11.51
C HIS A 14 -11.74 -18.22 12.58
N ARG A 15 -10.43 -18.32 12.59
CA ARG A 15 -9.63 -18.96 13.64
C ARG A 15 -8.36 -18.18 13.89
N TYR A 16 -7.89 -18.16 15.10
CA TYR A 16 -6.59 -17.64 15.45
C TYR A 16 -5.49 -18.61 15.07
N LEU A 17 -4.41 -18.11 14.49
CA LEU A 17 -3.25 -18.88 14.09
C LEU A 17 -2.04 -18.48 14.92
N THR A 18 -1.15 -19.43 15.15
CA THR A 18 0.17 -19.17 15.71
C THR A 18 1.16 -18.71 14.62
N PRO A 19 2.25 -18.01 14.96
CA PRO A 19 3.21 -17.50 13.97
C PRO A 19 3.89 -18.58 13.11
N ASP A 20 3.89 -19.83 13.55
CA ASP A 20 4.45 -21.02 12.88
C ASP A 20 3.46 -21.77 12.00
N ALA A 21 2.16 -21.39 12.02
CA ALA A 21 1.13 -22.04 11.22
C ALA A 21 1.43 -21.98 9.72
N ASP A 22 0.87 -22.94 8.98
CA ASP A 22 0.85 -22.87 7.52
C ASP A 22 -0.07 -21.73 7.05
N LEU A 23 0.49 -20.82 6.28
CA LEU A 23 -0.19 -19.61 5.78
C LEU A 23 -0.53 -19.68 4.28
N LYS A 24 -0.28 -20.78 3.59
CA LYS A 24 -0.57 -20.91 2.14
C LYS A 24 -2.06 -21.02 1.86
N ASN A 25 -2.48 -20.40 0.76
CA ASN A 25 -3.86 -20.47 0.25
C ASN A 25 -4.91 -20.04 1.30
N ARG A 26 -4.63 -18.95 2.04
CA ARG A 26 -5.48 -18.44 3.13
C ARG A 26 -5.82 -16.97 2.95
N ARG A 27 -6.93 -16.57 3.59
CA ARG A 27 -7.20 -15.16 3.90
C ARG A 27 -6.66 -14.87 5.30
N VAL A 28 -5.72 -13.94 5.42
CA VAL A 28 -5.00 -13.70 6.67
C VAL A 28 -5.17 -12.25 7.10
N LEU A 29 -5.81 -12.03 8.23
CA LEU A 29 -5.82 -10.74 8.91
C LEU A 29 -4.71 -10.73 9.96
N PHE A 30 -3.67 -9.93 9.73
CA PHE A 30 -2.61 -9.70 10.69
C PHE A 30 -3.07 -8.68 11.72
N ALA A 31 -3.18 -9.08 12.98
CA ALA A 31 -3.50 -8.20 14.09
C ALA A 31 -2.22 -7.98 14.93
N LEU A 32 -1.64 -6.78 14.84
CA LEU A 32 -0.34 -6.44 15.37
C LEU A 32 -0.46 -5.41 16.48
N ALA A 33 0.20 -5.66 17.60
CA ALA A 33 0.34 -4.69 18.68
C ALA A 33 1.69 -3.97 18.57
N ALA A 34 1.66 -2.64 18.53
CA ALA A 34 2.86 -1.84 18.70
C ALA A 34 3.02 -1.50 20.18
N ASP A 35 4.13 -1.94 20.77
CA ASP A 35 4.55 -1.56 22.11
C ASP A 35 5.44 -0.29 22.10
N GLU A 36 6.04 0.06 23.22
CA GLU A 36 6.96 1.19 23.33
C GLU A 36 8.24 1.03 22.47
N GLY A 37 8.63 -0.21 22.19
CA GLY A 37 9.76 -0.55 21.31
C GLY A 37 9.38 -0.69 19.84
N GLY A 38 8.10 -0.57 19.50
CA GLY A 38 7.57 -0.65 18.16
C GLY A 38 7.02 -2.01 17.75
N MET A 39 7.54 -3.12 18.26
CA MET A 39 7.02 -4.46 17.98
C MET A 39 7.45 -5.48 19.03
N ASP A 40 6.60 -6.44 19.31
CA ASP A 40 6.90 -7.55 20.20
C ASP A 40 7.77 -8.65 19.54
N ALA A 41 8.29 -9.57 20.36
CA ALA A 41 9.15 -10.66 19.90
C ALA A 41 8.45 -11.63 18.94
N SER A 42 7.14 -11.85 19.09
CA SER A 42 6.37 -12.75 18.22
C SER A 42 6.17 -12.14 16.83
N THR A 43 5.88 -10.86 16.77
CA THR A 43 5.80 -10.10 15.52
C THR A 43 7.15 -10.08 14.80
N LEU A 44 8.25 -9.85 15.53
CA LEU A 44 9.60 -9.90 14.95
C LEU A 44 9.93 -11.29 14.40
N ALA A 45 9.60 -12.36 15.10
CA ALA A 45 9.79 -13.73 14.63
C ALA A 45 8.99 -14.02 13.35
N LEU A 46 7.74 -13.59 13.28
CA LEU A 46 6.91 -13.72 12.08
C LEU A 46 7.49 -12.92 10.90
N LEU A 47 7.88 -11.68 11.11
CA LEU A 47 8.52 -10.85 10.07
C LEU A 47 9.79 -11.53 9.53
N ARG A 48 10.63 -12.05 10.42
CA ARG A 48 11.85 -12.78 10.04
C ARG A 48 11.52 -14.01 9.20
N ARG A 49 10.55 -14.82 9.63
CA ARG A 49 10.06 -15.98 8.88
C ARG A 49 9.60 -15.58 7.48
N LEU A 50 8.71 -14.61 7.36
CA LEU A 50 8.16 -14.18 6.06
C LEU A 50 9.23 -13.60 5.13
N ARG A 51 10.27 -12.95 5.66
CA ARG A 51 11.38 -12.43 4.86
C ARG A 51 12.35 -13.53 4.37
N THR A 52 12.45 -14.65 5.07
CA THR A 52 13.38 -15.73 4.75
C THR A 52 12.74 -16.90 4.00
N GLU A 53 11.48 -17.20 4.27
CA GLU A 53 10.74 -18.30 3.66
C GLU A 53 9.94 -17.81 2.44
N ARG A 54 10.61 -17.68 1.30
CA ARG A 54 9.93 -17.30 0.05
C ARG A 54 8.83 -18.30 -0.29
N GLY A 55 7.64 -17.79 -0.63
CA GLY A 55 6.49 -18.63 -0.94
C GLY A 55 5.74 -19.20 0.26
N ALA A 56 6.08 -18.79 1.51
CA ALA A 56 5.34 -19.21 2.70
C ALA A 56 3.86 -18.77 2.70
N MET A 57 3.51 -17.77 1.89
CA MET A 57 2.15 -17.26 1.73
C MET A 57 1.63 -17.36 0.30
N THR A 58 2.20 -18.23 -0.52
CA THR A 58 1.73 -18.40 -1.90
C THR A 58 0.23 -18.72 -1.95
N GLY A 59 -0.50 -18.02 -2.81
CA GLY A 59 -1.95 -18.14 -2.97
C GLY A 59 -2.78 -17.49 -1.86
N SER A 60 -2.14 -16.80 -0.92
CA SER A 60 -2.84 -16.13 0.17
C SER A 60 -3.12 -14.67 -0.13
N VAL A 61 -4.14 -14.14 0.52
CA VAL A 61 -4.47 -12.73 0.55
C VAL A 61 -4.41 -12.22 1.98
N GLY A 62 -3.94 -10.97 2.16
CA GLY A 62 -3.68 -10.40 3.47
C GLY A 62 -4.29 -9.02 3.70
N ALA A 63 -4.51 -8.70 4.97
CA ALA A 63 -4.78 -7.36 5.46
C ALA A 63 -4.15 -7.19 6.84
N VAL A 64 -3.89 -5.96 7.26
CA VAL A 64 -3.19 -5.67 8.51
C VAL A 64 -3.98 -4.66 9.33
N ILE A 65 -4.18 -4.96 10.62
CA ILE A 65 -4.57 -4.01 11.65
C ILE A 65 -3.36 -3.87 12.58
N ALA A 66 -2.82 -2.66 12.72
CA ALA A 66 -1.80 -2.35 13.72
C ALA A 66 -2.37 -1.37 14.74
N ASP A 67 -2.26 -1.73 16.01
CA ASP A 67 -2.83 -1.00 17.15
C ASP A 67 -1.70 -0.69 18.13
N GLY A 68 -1.60 0.56 18.60
CA GLY A 68 -0.55 0.99 19.51
C GLY A 68 -1.09 1.75 20.71
N ALA A 69 -0.45 1.58 21.85
CA ALA A 69 -0.73 2.37 23.05
C ALA A 69 -0.27 3.84 22.90
N GLY A 70 0.65 4.11 21.96
CA GLY A 70 1.19 5.44 21.65
C GLY A 70 0.87 5.91 20.24
N GLU A 71 1.44 7.06 19.88
CA GLU A 71 1.23 7.70 18.55
C GLU A 71 2.24 7.23 17.49
N LEU A 72 3.24 6.45 17.88
CA LEU A 72 4.36 6.07 17.00
C LEU A 72 4.32 4.59 16.67
N TYR A 73 5.07 4.22 15.60
CA TYR A 73 5.39 2.87 15.15
C TYR A 73 4.26 2.06 14.48
N THR A 74 2.98 2.33 14.74
CA THR A 74 1.85 1.57 14.17
C THR A 74 1.89 1.49 12.66
N LYS A 75 2.14 2.61 11.99
CA LYS A 75 2.21 2.67 10.52
C LYS A 75 3.40 1.90 9.97
N GLN A 76 4.58 2.10 10.55
CA GLN A 76 5.80 1.41 10.12
C GLN A 76 5.66 -0.10 10.31
N LEU A 77 5.15 -0.54 11.47
CA LEU A 77 4.89 -1.94 11.75
C LEU A 77 3.95 -2.58 10.73
N ALA A 78 2.85 -1.90 10.39
CA ALA A 78 1.92 -2.37 9.39
C ALA A 78 2.55 -2.45 7.99
N GLN A 79 3.35 -1.47 7.61
CA GLN A 79 4.07 -1.45 6.33
C GLN A 79 5.11 -2.58 6.25
N ASP A 80 5.87 -2.80 7.31
CA ASP A 80 6.85 -3.90 7.40
C ASP A 80 6.17 -5.26 7.25
N MET A 81 5.00 -5.45 7.84
CA MET A 81 4.22 -6.68 7.71
C MET A 81 3.70 -6.87 6.28
N VAL A 82 3.12 -5.84 5.67
CA VAL A 82 2.67 -5.90 4.27
C VAL A 82 3.84 -6.25 3.35
N PHE A 83 4.98 -5.59 3.53
CA PHE A 83 6.17 -5.86 2.73
C PHE A 83 6.67 -7.30 2.88
N ALA A 84 6.83 -7.77 4.13
CA ALA A 84 7.32 -9.12 4.41
C ALA A 84 6.37 -10.20 3.89
N ALA A 85 5.06 -10.03 4.09
CA ALA A 85 4.07 -10.98 3.62
C ALA A 85 3.96 -10.99 2.08
N ASN A 86 4.05 -9.82 1.43
CA ASN A 86 4.10 -9.73 -0.03
C ASN A 86 5.35 -10.44 -0.60
N LEU A 87 6.50 -10.24 0.02
CA LEU A 87 7.74 -10.95 -0.34
C LEU A 87 7.60 -12.48 -0.20
N ALA A 88 6.79 -12.94 0.76
CA ALA A 88 6.46 -14.36 0.96
C ALA A 88 5.37 -14.88 0.00
N GLY A 89 4.82 -14.05 -0.89
CA GLY A 89 3.83 -14.43 -1.90
C GLY A 89 2.38 -14.11 -1.56
N CYS A 90 2.12 -13.25 -0.55
CA CYS A 90 0.78 -12.78 -0.21
C CYS A 90 0.35 -11.64 -1.13
N ALA A 91 -0.87 -11.71 -1.66
CA ALA A 91 -1.52 -10.61 -2.34
C ALA A 91 -2.30 -9.73 -1.35
N PHE A 92 -2.48 -8.47 -1.68
CA PHE A 92 -3.20 -7.53 -0.83
C PHE A 92 -4.26 -6.75 -1.61
N PRO A 93 -5.47 -6.54 -1.06
CA PRO A 93 -6.45 -5.61 -1.63
C PRO A 93 -5.93 -4.15 -1.53
N GLY A 94 -6.52 -3.25 -2.30
CA GLY A 94 -6.24 -1.81 -2.15
C GLY A 94 -6.50 -1.33 -0.72
N LYS A 95 -5.62 -0.49 -0.17
CA LYS A 95 -5.64 0.01 1.21
C LYS A 95 -5.65 -1.15 2.24
N PRO A 96 -4.62 -2.00 2.25
CA PRO A 96 -4.64 -3.25 3.01
C PRO A 96 -4.36 -3.08 4.50
N LEU A 97 -4.03 -1.88 4.96
CA LEU A 97 -3.68 -1.62 6.35
C LEU A 97 -4.61 -0.61 7.00
N LEU A 98 -4.87 -0.85 8.27
CA LEU A 98 -5.55 0.05 9.20
C LEU A 98 -4.67 0.21 10.44
N GLU A 99 -4.46 1.45 10.87
CA GLU A 99 -3.77 1.75 12.11
C GLU A 99 -4.68 2.40 13.13
N GLY A 100 -4.53 2.01 14.39
CA GLY A 100 -5.05 2.68 15.58
C GLY A 100 -3.90 3.19 16.41
N THR A 101 -3.73 4.52 16.49
CA THR A 101 -2.80 5.16 17.42
C THR A 101 -3.44 5.28 18.80
N GLY A 102 -2.66 5.54 19.85
CA GLY A 102 -3.17 5.60 21.22
C GLY A 102 -4.33 6.57 21.42
N SER A 103 -4.31 7.73 20.76
CA SER A 103 -5.41 8.70 20.80
C SER A 103 -6.50 8.46 19.75
N LEU A 104 -6.26 7.60 18.76
CA LEU A 104 -7.07 7.43 17.54
C LEU A 104 -7.26 8.73 16.75
N TYR A 105 -6.44 9.77 17.00
CA TYR A 105 -6.57 11.04 16.29
C TYR A 105 -6.34 10.93 14.79
N ASN A 106 -5.62 9.90 14.34
CA ASN A 106 -5.47 9.55 12.93
C ASN A 106 -6.80 9.17 12.25
N GLN A 107 -7.90 8.99 13.00
CA GLN A 107 -9.24 8.73 12.48
C GLN A 107 -10.11 10.01 12.35
N HIS A 108 -9.66 11.17 12.88
CA HIS A 108 -10.54 12.32 13.14
C HIS A 108 -11.21 12.89 11.87
N ILE A 109 -10.51 12.99 10.74
CA ILE A 109 -11.09 13.51 9.48
C ILE A 109 -12.27 12.64 9.05
N LEU A 110 -12.09 11.32 9.10
CA LEU A 110 -13.12 10.39 8.67
C LEU A 110 -14.27 10.31 9.68
N ALA A 111 -13.97 10.41 10.97
CA ALA A 111 -14.95 10.50 12.04
C ALA A 111 -15.89 11.71 11.85
N GLN A 112 -15.33 12.88 11.59
CA GLN A 112 -16.11 14.08 11.28
C GLN A 112 -16.99 13.91 10.03
N ARG A 113 -16.45 13.33 8.96
CA ARG A 113 -17.22 13.10 7.71
C ARG A 113 -18.37 12.12 7.88
N ARG A 114 -18.21 11.12 8.78
CA ARG A 114 -19.22 10.08 9.03
C ARG A 114 -20.17 10.41 10.18
N GLY A 115 -19.90 11.48 10.95
CA GLY A 115 -20.66 11.83 12.15
C GLY A 115 -20.51 10.78 13.26
N LEU A 116 -19.36 10.13 13.35
CA LEU A 116 -19.04 9.09 14.32
C LEU A 116 -17.95 9.57 15.28
N SER A 117 -17.82 8.93 16.43
CA SER A 117 -16.66 9.07 17.32
C SER A 117 -15.39 8.49 16.67
N LEU A 118 -14.21 8.80 17.23
CA LEU A 118 -12.94 8.24 16.77
C LEU A 118 -12.93 6.71 16.90
N GLU A 119 -13.41 6.20 18.02
CA GLU A 119 -13.47 4.76 18.31
C GLU A 119 -14.45 4.05 17.37
N GLU A 120 -15.67 4.53 17.22
CA GLU A 120 -16.64 3.95 16.30
C GLU A 120 -16.10 3.93 14.87
N THR A 121 -15.43 5.01 14.44
CA THR A 121 -14.80 5.08 13.13
C THR A 121 -13.72 4.03 12.95
N TYR A 122 -12.87 3.84 13.97
CA TYR A 122 -11.82 2.82 13.93
C TYR A 122 -12.41 1.41 13.82
N PHE A 123 -13.42 1.09 14.61
CA PHE A 123 -14.10 -0.20 14.58
C PHE A 123 -14.82 -0.46 13.25
N VAL A 124 -15.56 0.51 12.72
CA VAL A 124 -16.22 0.41 11.41
C VAL A 124 -15.19 0.19 10.30
N ARG A 125 -14.08 0.90 10.31
CA ARG A 125 -12.99 0.72 9.32
C ARG A 125 -12.33 -0.65 9.42
N ALA A 126 -12.20 -1.20 10.62
CA ALA A 126 -11.68 -2.55 10.82
C ALA A 126 -12.61 -3.61 10.19
N ARG A 127 -13.93 -3.45 10.36
CA ARG A 127 -14.92 -4.29 9.71
C ARG A 127 -14.87 -4.15 8.18
N GLU A 128 -14.85 -2.94 7.65
CA GLU A 128 -14.72 -2.67 6.21
C GLU A 128 -13.45 -3.31 5.63
N LEU A 129 -12.35 -3.33 6.39
CA LEU A 129 -11.10 -3.99 5.99
C LEU A 129 -11.25 -5.51 5.95
N ALA A 130 -11.85 -6.11 6.98
CA ALA A 130 -12.08 -7.55 7.05
C ALA A 130 -13.05 -8.04 5.93
N GLU A 131 -14.14 -7.30 5.68
CA GLU A 131 -15.06 -7.59 4.58
C GLU A 131 -14.39 -7.44 3.21
N ARG A 132 -13.51 -6.46 3.04
CA ARG A 132 -12.74 -6.29 1.81
C ARG A 132 -11.75 -7.44 1.61
N LEU A 133 -11.08 -7.88 2.67
CA LEU A 133 -10.22 -9.06 2.66
C LEU A 133 -11.00 -10.31 2.26
N GLU A 134 -12.20 -10.50 2.81
CA GLU A 134 -13.05 -11.66 2.52
C GLU A 134 -13.49 -11.71 1.06
N ARG A 135 -13.85 -10.56 0.49
CA ARG A 135 -14.34 -10.49 -0.91
C ARG A 135 -13.21 -10.42 -1.94
N PHE A 136 -11.99 -10.09 -1.53
CA PHE A 136 -10.90 -9.86 -2.47
C PHE A 136 -10.45 -11.16 -3.13
N THR A 137 -10.44 -11.17 -4.44
CA THR A 137 -9.79 -12.19 -5.25
C THR A 137 -8.71 -11.50 -6.09
N PRO A 138 -7.46 -11.95 -6.01
CA PRO A 138 -6.40 -11.38 -6.84
C PRO A 138 -6.77 -11.47 -8.32
N PRO A 139 -6.71 -10.38 -9.08
CA PRO A 139 -7.02 -10.41 -10.50
C PRO A 139 -5.99 -11.26 -11.25
N THR A 140 -6.44 -11.90 -12.32
CA THR A 140 -5.58 -12.62 -13.26
C THR A 140 -5.74 -12.01 -14.63
N PHE A 141 -4.61 -11.67 -15.24
CA PHE A 141 -4.58 -11.06 -16.58
C PHE A 141 -3.90 -11.99 -17.55
N ARG A 142 -4.48 -12.17 -18.72
CA ARG A 142 -3.83 -12.91 -19.82
C ARG A 142 -2.64 -12.10 -20.37
N ARG A 143 -2.81 -10.78 -20.49
CA ARG A 143 -1.81 -9.84 -20.97
C ARG A 143 -2.01 -8.50 -20.26
N PRO A 144 -1.33 -8.28 -19.11
CA PRO A 144 -1.52 -7.07 -18.30
C PRO A 144 -0.95 -5.83 -18.97
N GLN A 145 -1.56 -4.69 -18.69
CA GLN A 145 -1.03 -3.37 -19.00
C GLN A 145 0.02 -2.98 -17.95
N LEU A 146 1.28 -2.97 -18.33
CA LEU A 146 2.41 -2.57 -17.47
C LEU A 146 2.76 -1.11 -17.69
N LEU A 147 2.56 -0.27 -16.68
CA LEU A 147 3.02 1.12 -16.69
C LEU A 147 4.43 1.21 -16.11
N VAL A 148 5.36 1.75 -16.89
CA VAL A 148 6.73 2.04 -16.44
C VAL A 148 6.87 3.52 -16.16
N LEU A 149 7.17 3.87 -14.92
CA LEU A 149 7.39 5.25 -14.46
C LEU A 149 8.89 5.46 -14.15
N HIS A 150 9.49 6.48 -14.73
CA HIS A 150 10.90 6.81 -14.48
C HIS A 150 11.14 8.32 -14.43
N SER A 151 12.15 8.73 -13.66
CA SER A 151 12.61 10.12 -13.59
C SER A 151 14.03 10.30 -14.16
N SER A 152 14.52 9.32 -14.90
CA SER A 152 15.86 9.33 -15.46
C SER A 152 15.91 10.06 -16.80
N GLU A 153 16.99 10.82 -17.04
CA GLU A 153 17.29 11.37 -18.35
C GLU A 153 17.72 10.29 -19.32
N GLN A 154 17.26 10.40 -20.58
CA GLN A 154 17.60 9.46 -21.62
C GLN A 154 19.10 9.48 -21.95
N GLY A 155 19.67 8.32 -22.19
CA GLY A 155 20.99 8.12 -22.79
C GLY A 155 22.15 7.86 -21.84
N ARG A 156 22.02 8.09 -20.51
CA ARG A 156 23.12 7.89 -19.54
C ARG A 156 22.72 7.16 -18.26
N SER A 157 21.47 6.76 -18.13
CA SER A 157 20.96 6.17 -16.88
C SER A 157 21.05 4.63 -16.92
N GLY A 158 21.88 4.06 -16.04
CA GLY A 158 21.92 2.61 -15.83
C GLY A 158 20.59 2.03 -15.33
N THR A 159 19.86 2.78 -14.51
CA THR A 159 18.52 2.42 -14.03
C THR A 159 17.52 2.32 -15.20
N LEU A 160 17.54 3.29 -16.11
CA LEU A 160 16.69 3.27 -17.30
C LEU A 160 17.04 2.10 -18.22
N TRP A 161 18.35 1.85 -18.43
CA TRP A 161 18.81 0.71 -19.23
C TRP A 161 18.34 -0.63 -18.63
N MET A 162 18.47 -0.83 -17.31
CA MET A 162 17.96 -2.03 -16.64
C MET A 162 16.44 -2.17 -16.81
N GLY A 163 15.70 -1.07 -16.68
CA GLY A 163 14.25 -1.07 -16.90
C GLY A 163 13.87 -1.44 -18.33
N GLN A 164 14.58 -0.91 -19.33
CA GLN A 164 14.38 -1.26 -20.74
C GLN A 164 14.63 -2.74 -21.00
N GLU A 165 15.67 -3.32 -20.37
CA GLU A 165 15.94 -4.76 -20.49
C GLU A 165 14.84 -5.62 -19.84
N VAL A 166 14.29 -5.20 -18.70
CA VAL A 166 13.10 -5.84 -18.09
C VAL A 166 11.91 -5.77 -19.05
N CYS A 167 11.63 -4.59 -19.60
CA CYS A 167 10.54 -4.39 -20.56
C CYS A 167 10.70 -5.29 -21.79
N ARG A 168 11.90 -5.39 -22.33
CA ARG A 168 12.21 -6.25 -23.47
C ARG A 168 11.88 -7.73 -23.19
N ARG A 169 12.16 -8.20 -21.98
CA ARG A 169 11.85 -9.58 -21.55
C ARG A 169 10.36 -9.82 -21.31
N LEU A 170 9.62 -8.77 -20.99
CA LEU A 170 8.18 -8.84 -20.72
C LEU A 170 7.31 -8.53 -21.93
N ALA A 171 7.89 -8.12 -23.06
CA ALA A 171 7.16 -7.64 -24.23
C ALA A 171 6.15 -8.65 -24.82
N ASP A 172 6.44 -9.95 -24.70
CA ASP A 172 5.53 -11.00 -25.15
C ASP A 172 4.39 -11.28 -24.15
N ALA A 173 4.58 -10.89 -22.88
CA ALA A 173 3.64 -11.15 -21.79
C ALA A 173 2.79 -9.96 -21.38
N CYS A 174 3.25 -8.73 -21.64
CA CYS A 174 2.61 -7.49 -21.20
C CYS A 174 2.48 -6.48 -22.35
N ASP A 175 1.44 -5.64 -22.31
CA ASP A 175 1.40 -4.39 -23.05
C ASP A 175 2.06 -3.30 -22.21
N ILE A 176 3.07 -2.63 -22.75
CA ILE A 176 3.96 -1.76 -21.95
C ILE A 176 3.78 -0.31 -22.38
N ALA A 177 3.37 0.54 -21.43
CA ALA A 177 3.36 1.99 -21.54
C ALA A 177 4.46 2.59 -20.66
N THR A 178 5.15 3.62 -21.15
CA THR A 178 6.20 4.30 -20.40
C THR A 178 5.88 5.78 -20.26
N VAL A 179 5.93 6.29 -19.02
CA VAL A 179 5.76 7.71 -18.72
C VAL A 179 7.01 8.23 -17.99
N SER A 180 7.57 9.30 -18.54
CA SER A 180 8.73 9.98 -17.96
C SER A 180 8.28 11.11 -17.03
N LEU A 181 8.73 11.05 -15.79
CA LEU A 181 8.58 12.12 -14.80
C LEU A 181 9.75 13.10 -14.95
N GLN A 182 9.76 13.87 -16.04
CA GLN A 182 10.88 14.72 -16.40
C GLN A 182 11.09 15.87 -15.42
N ASN A 183 12.34 16.30 -15.25
CA ASN A 183 12.67 17.49 -14.50
C ASN A 183 11.98 18.73 -15.11
N GLY A 184 11.42 19.57 -14.24
CA GLY A 184 10.71 20.79 -14.63
C GLY A 184 9.27 20.60 -15.11
N THR A 185 8.79 19.35 -15.31
CA THR A 185 7.40 19.07 -15.69
C THR A 185 6.55 18.60 -14.50
N ILE A 186 7.20 18.03 -13.49
CA ILE A 186 6.55 17.54 -12.29
C ILE A 186 6.64 18.60 -11.19
N HIS A 187 5.49 19.01 -10.68
CA HIS A 187 5.37 19.96 -9.58
C HIS A 187 4.83 19.23 -8.35
N ASP A 188 5.38 19.55 -7.20
CA ASP A 188 4.92 19.05 -5.92
C ASP A 188 3.55 19.61 -5.54
N CYS A 189 2.87 18.96 -4.60
CA CYS A 189 1.60 19.40 -4.05
C CYS A 189 1.73 20.80 -3.43
N ARG A 190 0.85 21.74 -3.85
CA ARG A 190 0.85 23.13 -3.36
C ARG A 190 0.08 23.35 -2.07
N GLY A 191 -0.47 22.28 -1.48
CA GLY A 191 -1.16 22.37 -0.18
C GLY A 191 -2.45 23.14 -0.21
N CYS A 192 -3.41 22.76 -1.05
CA CYS A 192 -4.76 23.34 -1.06
C CYS A 192 -5.47 23.13 0.27
N SER A 193 -6.54 23.94 0.53
CA SER A 193 -7.47 23.60 1.58
C SER A 193 -8.04 22.19 1.35
N TYR A 194 -8.31 21.48 2.44
CA TYR A 194 -8.87 20.11 2.33
C TYR A 194 -10.14 20.06 1.47
N LYS A 195 -11.04 21.05 1.58
CA LYS A 195 -12.28 21.11 0.79
C LYS A 195 -11.99 21.27 -0.70
N THR A 196 -11.05 22.13 -1.06
CA THR A 196 -10.64 22.33 -2.46
C THR A 196 -9.99 21.05 -3.01
N CYS A 197 -9.04 20.48 -2.26
CA CYS A 197 -8.36 19.26 -2.66
C CYS A 197 -9.36 18.11 -2.87
N LEU A 198 -10.28 17.90 -1.94
CA LEU A 198 -11.28 16.84 -2.02
C LEU A 198 -12.19 16.99 -3.24
N HIS A 199 -12.66 18.22 -3.53
CA HIS A 199 -13.53 18.49 -4.67
C HIS A 199 -12.89 18.05 -6.01
N PHE A 200 -11.63 18.39 -6.22
CA PHE A 200 -10.93 17.98 -7.44
C PHE A 200 -10.54 16.50 -7.42
N ALA A 201 -10.07 15.99 -6.29
CA ALA A 201 -9.65 14.61 -6.16
C ALA A 201 -10.79 13.59 -6.36
N GLU A 202 -12.03 13.92 -6.00
CA GLU A 202 -13.20 13.07 -6.27
C GLU A 202 -13.45 12.88 -7.77
N ASN A 203 -13.04 13.85 -8.59
CA ASN A 203 -13.06 13.75 -10.04
C ASN A 203 -11.73 13.25 -10.63
N GLY A 204 -10.76 12.94 -9.76
CA GLY A 204 -9.42 12.47 -10.13
C GLY A 204 -8.56 13.54 -10.80
N ASP A 205 -8.74 14.78 -10.36
CA ASP A 205 -8.08 15.95 -10.91
C ASP A 205 -7.40 16.77 -9.80
N CYS A 206 -6.68 17.80 -10.17
CA CYS A 206 -6.03 18.75 -9.28
C CYS A 206 -6.38 20.19 -9.71
N PHE A 207 -6.69 21.06 -8.74
CA PHE A 207 -6.98 22.47 -9.02
C PHE A 207 -5.88 23.16 -9.85
N TYR A 208 -4.64 22.77 -9.65
CA TYR A 208 -3.49 23.33 -10.37
C TYR A 208 -3.16 22.59 -11.69
N GLY A 209 -3.86 21.50 -12.00
CA GLY A 209 -3.56 20.67 -13.17
C GLY A 209 -2.13 20.11 -13.17
N GLY A 210 -1.56 19.98 -14.35
CA GLY A 210 -0.17 19.59 -14.56
C GLY A 210 0.01 18.10 -14.84
N ALA A 211 1.26 17.72 -15.17
CA ALA A 211 1.57 16.41 -15.71
C ALA A 211 1.11 15.24 -14.83
N ILE A 212 1.12 15.39 -13.50
CA ILE A 212 0.63 14.34 -12.60
C ILE A 212 -0.86 14.09 -12.82
N ALA A 213 -1.70 15.13 -12.79
CA ALA A 213 -3.15 14.99 -12.95
C ALA A 213 -3.55 14.62 -14.38
N GLU A 214 -2.91 15.24 -15.38
CA GLU A 214 -3.31 15.16 -16.78
C GLU A 214 -2.75 13.94 -17.53
N THR A 215 -1.62 13.41 -17.07
CA THR A 215 -0.92 12.31 -17.76
C THR A 215 -0.70 11.10 -16.87
N VAL A 216 -0.11 11.30 -15.68
CA VAL A 216 0.34 10.20 -14.83
C VAL A 216 -0.83 9.48 -14.17
N LEU A 217 -1.77 10.21 -13.57
CA LEU A 217 -2.94 9.61 -12.92
C LEU A 217 -3.85 8.83 -13.89
N PRO A 218 -4.16 9.32 -15.10
CA PRO A 218 -4.86 8.52 -16.10
C PRO A 218 -4.11 7.24 -16.44
N ALA A 219 -2.80 7.31 -16.69
CA ALA A 219 -1.99 6.12 -16.98
C ALA A 219 -1.97 5.10 -15.82
N ILE A 220 -1.94 5.59 -14.56
CA ILE A 220 -2.05 4.72 -13.37
C ILE A 220 -3.42 4.04 -13.30
N ARG A 221 -4.50 4.73 -13.66
CA ARG A 221 -5.85 4.13 -13.66
C ARG A 221 -6.03 3.05 -14.69
N ASP A 222 -5.39 3.21 -15.83
CA ASP A 222 -5.52 2.31 -16.98
C ASP A 222 -4.58 1.10 -16.89
N CYS A 223 -3.61 1.09 -15.97
CA CYS A 223 -2.66 0.00 -15.85
C CYS A 223 -3.10 -1.09 -14.85
N ASP A 224 -2.65 -2.32 -15.12
CA ASP A 224 -2.82 -3.47 -14.24
C ASP A 224 -1.61 -3.68 -13.30
N ALA A 225 -0.45 -3.18 -13.72
CA ALA A 225 0.79 -3.28 -12.96
C ALA A 225 1.69 -2.05 -13.18
N MET A 226 2.52 -1.72 -12.20
CA MET A 226 3.46 -0.61 -12.29
C MET A 226 4.90 -1.06 -12.00
N LEU A 227 5.83 -0.54 -12.79
CA LEU A 227 7.26 -0.64 -12.57
C LEU A 227 7.84 0.77 -12.36
N PHE A 228 8.33 1.02 -11.15
CA PHE A 228 9.03 2.26 -10.82
C PHE A 228 10.53 2.08 -11.01
N LEU A 229 11.12 2.90 -11.89
CA LEU A 229 12.56 2.97 -12.08
C LEU A 229 13.09 4.15 -11.26
N CYS A 230 13.56 3.83 -10.06
CA CYS A 230 14.00 4.80 -9.07
C CYS A 230 15.54 4.86 -9.05
N PRO A 231 16.18 5.84 -9.70
CA PRO A 231 17.60 6.06 -9.48
C PRO A 231 17.84 6.46 -8.02
N ASN A 232 18.89 5.92 -7.44
CA ASN A 232 19.27 6.22 -6.06
C ASN A 232 20.13 7.51 -6.03
N TYR A 233 19.66 8.52 -5.32
CA TYR A 233 20.40 9.75 -5.03
C TYR A 233 20.48 9.93 -3.51
N ASN A 234 21.68 9.77 -2.92
CA ASN A 234 21.89 9.87 -1.47
C ASN A 234 20.92 8.97 -0.66
N ASP A 235 20.81 7.72 -1.04
CA ASP A 235 19.91 6.73 -0.43
C ASP A 235 18.40 7.09 -0.44
N ALA A 236 18.01 7.96 -1.38
CA ALA A 236 16.64 8.38 -1.57
C ALA A 236 16.22 8.30 -3.04
N VAL A 237 14.92 8.27 -3.28
CA VAL A 237 14.32 8.42 -4.61
C VAL A 237 14.44 9.86 -5.10
N SER A 238 14.34 10.08 -6.41
CA SER A 238 14.38 11.43 -6.97
C SER A 238 13.21 12.29 -6.50
N ALA A 239 13.41 13.63 -6.49
CA ALA A 239 12.37 14.58 -6.12
C ALA A 239 11.08 14.42 -6.94
N ASN A 240 11.18 14.11 -8.24
CA ASN A 240 10.02 13.92 -9.10
C ASN A 240 9.19 12.67 -8.72
N ILE A 241 9.85 11.58 -8.31
CA ILE A 241 9.14 10.41 -7.78
C ILE A 241 8.53 10.73 -6.41
N SER A 242 9.22 11.47 -5.55
CA SER A 242 8.65 11.93 -4.27
C SER A 242 7.41 12.80 -4.49
N ALA A 243 7.45 13.73 -5.44
CA ALA A 243 6.32 14.59 -5.78
C ALA A 243 5.10 13.82 -6.31
N LEU A 244 5.30 12.68 -6.97
CA LEU A 244 4.20 11.81 -7.40
C LEU A 244 3.45 11.19 -6.22
N PHE A 245 4.13 10.94 -5.10
CA PHE A 245 3.52 10.31 -3.92
C PHE A 245 2.90 11.32 -2.93
N ASN A 246 3.05 12.61 -3.15
CA ASN A 246 2.42 13.67 -2.36
C ASN A 246 1.04 14.04 -2.90
#